data_a28a485de25078a5b05be49c9de12cdd
#
_entry.id   a28a485de25078a5b05be49c9de12cdd
#
_cell.length_a   1.000
_cell.length_b   1.000
_cell.length_c   1.000
_cell.angle_alpha   90.00
_cell.angle_beta   90.00
_cell.angle_gamma   90.00
#
_symmetry.space_group_name_H-M   'P 1'
#
loop_
_entity.id
_entity.type
_entity.pdbx_description
1 polymer ?
#
loop_
_entity_poly.entity_id
_entity_poly.type
_entity_poly.pdbx_seq_one_letter_code
_entity_poly.pdbx_strand_id
1 'polypeptide(L)' 'MDDPQYITMTQAKLASLKAHYKKALEEDRETFVFEGREILTDYAKYMIEYLEHGPFSGT' A
#
# COMPACT_ATOMS: atom_id res chain seq x y z
N MET A 1 -0.24 -13.66 19.92
CA MET A 1 0.69 -14.02 18.94
C MET A 1 0.20 -13.77 17.54
N ASP A 2 1.01 -13.23 16.77
CA ASP A 2 0.57 -12.81 15.45
C ASP A 2 0.34 -13.98 14.55
N ASP A 3 -0.69 -13.86 13.80
CA ASP A 3 -0.99 -14.82 12.78
C ASP A 3 -0.27 -14.41 11.52
N PRO A 4 0.66 -15.23 11.03
CA PRO A 4 1.41 -14.84 9.85
C PRO A 4 0.57 -14.77 8.58
N GLN A 5 -0.64 -15.28 8.63
CA GLN A 5 -1.51 -15.19 7.47
C GLN A 5 -2.09 -13.81 7.29
N TYR A 6 -2.13 -13.03 8.34
CA TYR A 6 -2.69 -11.70 8.25
C TYR A 6 -1.61 -10.71 7.95
N ILE A 7 -1.86 -9.90 6.97
CA ILE A 7 -0.99 -8.79 6.67
C ILE A 7 -1.51 -7.63 7.49
N THR A 8 -0.79 -7.34 8.54
CA THR A 8 -1.17 -6.20 9.38
C THR A 8 -0.63 -4.96 8.73
N MET A 9 -1.53 -4.18 8.14
CA MET A 9 -1.14 -2.94 7.51
C MET A 9 -1.09 -1.88 8.58
N THR A 10 0.11 -1.54 9.01
CA THR A 10 0.31 -0.49 9.99
C THR A 10 0.38 0.85 9.27
N GLN A 11 0.32 1.93 10.07
CA GLN A 11 0.48 3.25 9.47
C GLN A 11 1.86 3.40 8.84
N ALA A 12 2.87 2.79 9.43
CA ALA A 12 4.20 2.84 8.84
C ALA A 12 4.23 2.15 7.48
N LYS A 13 3.57 1.00 7.37
CA LYS A 13 3.51 0.32 6.09
C LYS A 13 2.69 1.09 5.08
N LEU A 14 1.61 1.69 5.53
CA LEU A 14 0.80 2.49 4.62
C LEU A 14 1.61 3.67 4.09
N ALA A 15 2.37 4.33 4.94
CA ALA A 15 3.20 5.43 4.50
C ALA A 15 4.24 4.95 3.49
N SER A 16 4.82 3.79 3.73
CA SER A 16 5.79 3.23 2.81
C SER A 16 5.14 2.89 1.47
N LEU A 17 3.96 2.31 1.52
CA LEU A 17 3.24 1.97 0.30
C LEU A 17 2.92 3.23 -0.50
N LYS A 18 2.49 4.28 0.19
CA LYS A 18 2.18 5.54 -0.50
C LYS A 18 3.43 6.13 -1.15
N ALA A 19 4.57 6.03 -0.48
CA ALA A 19 5.81 6.54 -1.05
C ALA A 19 6.19 5.76 -2.30
N HIS A 20 6.07 4.44 -2.26
CA HIS A 20 6.37 3.63 -3.43
C HIS A 20 5.39 3.93 -4.57
N TYR A 21 4.14 4.07 -4.22
CA TYR A 21 3.11 4.37 -5.21
C TYR A 21 3.39 5.73 -5.87
N LYS A 22 3.71 6.73 -5.07
CA LYS A 22 3.98 8.04 -5.61
C LYS A 22 5.18 8.02 -6.55
N LYS A 23 6.22 7.30 -6.16
CA LYS A 23 7.38 7.19 -6.99
C LYS A 23 7.06 6.50 -8.31
N ALA A 24 6.22 5.46 -8.25
CA ALA A 24 5.82 4.77 -9.46
C ALA A 24 5.05 5.70 -10.39
N LEU A 25 4.21 6.56 -9.83
CA LEU A 25 3.51 7.54 -10.65
C LEU A 25 4.49 8.51 -11.30
N GLU A 26 5.47 8.98 -10.55
CA GLU A 26 6.44 9.91 -11.10
C GLU A 26 7.26 9.28 -12.20
N GLU A 27 7.51 8.00 -12.11
CA GLU A 27 8.27 7.27 -13.11
C GLU A 27 7.39 6.67 -14.19
N ASP A 28 6.08 6.89 -14.09
CA ASP A 28 5.13 6.42 -15.08
C ASP A 28 5.18 4.90 -15.21
N ARG A 29 5.24 4.23 -14.08
CA ARG A 29 5.30 2.78 -14.04
C ARG A 29 3.93 2.19 -13.81
N GLU A 30 3.67 1.08 -14.48
CA GLU A 30 2.42 0.37 -14.30
C GLU A 30 2.46 -0.52 -13.07
N THR A 31 3.64 -0.94 -12.65
CA THR A 31 3.80 -1.78 -11.48
C THR A 31 5.00 -1.30 -10.68
N PHE A 32 5.04 -1.72 -9.44
CA PHE A 32 6.21 -1.49 -8.60
C PHE A 32 6.31 -2.62 -7.60
N VAL A 33 7.48 -2.77 -7.01
CA VAL A 33 7.71 -3.83 -6.03
C VAL A 33 7.56 -3.24 -4.64
N PHE A 34 6.73 -3.88 -3.83
CA PHE A 34 6.52 -3.49 -2.46
C PHE A 34 6.58 -4.75 -1.59
N GLU A 35 7.54 -4.79 -0.68
CA GLU A 35 7.74 -5.92 0.22
C GLU A 35 7.89 -7.23 -0.54
N GLY A 36 8.66 -7.19 -1.61
CA GLY A 36 8.95 -8.39 -2.37
C GLY A 36 7.86 -8.81 -3.32
N ARG A 37 6.82 -8.02 -3.45
CA ARG A 37 5.72 -8.34 -4.35
C ARG A 37 5.55 -7.27 -5.40
N GLU A 38 5.27 -7.71 -6.60
CA GLU A 38 4.97 -6.76 -7.67
C GLU A 38 3.50 -6.39 -7.59
N ILE A 39 3.23 -5.11 -7.51
CA ILE A 39 1.88 -4.59 -7.33
C ILE A 39 1.57 -3.65 -8.48
N LEU A 40 0.36 -3.80 -9.02
CA LEU A 40 -0.11 -2.86 -10.02
C LEU A 40 -0.32 -1.49 -9.39
N THR A 41 0.18 -0.47 -10.07
CA THR A 41 0.06 0.88 -9.55
C THR A 41 -1.40 1.27 -9.34
N ASP A 42 -2.27 0.91 -10.28
CA ASP A 42 -3.69 1.21 -10.11
C ASP A 42 -4.29 0.50 -8.92
N TYR A 43 -3.87 -0.74 -8.70
CA TYR A 43 -4.37 -1.49 -7.56
C TYR A 43 -3.91 -0.84 -6.25
N ALA A 44 -2.67 -0.37 -6.23
CA ALA A 44 -2.16 0.30 -5.05
C ALA A 44 -2.96 1.55 -4.73
N LYS A 45 -3.40 2.26 -5.76
CA LYS A 45 -4.22 3.44 -5.55
C LYS A 45 -5.49 3.08 -4.79
N TYR A 46 -6.18 2.06 -5.24
CA TYR A 46 -7.41 1.65 -4.57
C TYR A 46 -7.13 1.18 -3.15
N MET A 47 -6.05 0.44 -2.98
CA MET A 47 -5.71 -0.07 -1.66
C MET A 47 -5.43 1.07 -0.69
N ILE A 48 -4.68 2.06 -1.15
CA ILE A 48 -4.36 3.20 -0.31
C ILE A 48 -5.64 3.96 0.06
N GLU A 49 -6.51 4.19 -0.92
CA GLU A 49 -7.76 4.88 -0.65
C GLU A 49 -8.62 4.12 0.34
N TYR A 50 -8.68 2.81 0.17
CA TYR A 50 -9.44 2.00 1.10
C TYR A 50 -8.88 2.10 2.52
N LEU A 51 -7.57 2.03 2.65
CA LEU A 51 -6.97 2.06 3.96
C LEU A 51 -7.08 3.43 4.61
N GLU A 52 -7.00 4.49 3.82
CA GLU A 52 -7.12 5.83 4.37
C GLU A 52 -8.54 6.18 4.77
N HIS A 53 -9.51 5.67 4.05
CA HIS A 53 -10.90 6.00 4.31
C HIS A 53 -11.66 4.87 4.99
N GLY A 54 -10.97 3.80 5.30
CA GLY A 54 -11.59 2.64 5.93
C GLY A 54 -11.05 2.42 7.33
N PRO A 55 -10.33 1.30 7.54
CA PRO A 55 -9.98 0.91 8.89
C PRO A 55 -9.14 1.90 9.66
N PHE A 56 -8.30 2.67 8.96
CA PHE A 56 -7.40 3.57 9.66
C PHE A 56 -7.99 4.94 9.88
N SER A 57 -8.75 5.43 8.92
CA SER A 57 -9.24 6.79 9.04
C SER A 57 -10.46 6.88 9.93
N GLY A 58 -11.06 5.75 10.23
CA GLY A 58 -12.23 5.76 11.08
C GLY A 58 -11.93 5.82 12.55
N THR A 59 -10.70 5.81 12.91
CA THR A 59 -10.35 5.77 14.33
C THR A 59 -10.01 7.12 14.86
#